data_78060396aab76773f43b488c04e9c299
#
_entry.id   78060396aab76773f43b488c04e9c299
#
_cell.length_a   1.000
_cell.length_b   1.000
_cell.length_c   1.000
_cell.angle_alpha   90.00
_cell.angle_beta   90.00
_cell.angle_gamma   90.00
#
_symmetry.space_group_name_H-M   'P 1'
#
loop_
_entity.id
_entity.type
_entity.pdbx_description
1 polymer ?
#
loop_
_entity_poly.entity_id
_entity_poly.type
_entity_poly.pdbx_seq_one_letter_code
_entity_poly.pdbx_strand_id
1 'polypeptide(L)'
;LKEEWRNDCFRGYTGQWKIENDKLYLTNLFHGTSTSPLPLDSIFGIIGKQPIEASWFSGKLHLVRGGTLIDSYEFRDIYKKEIFCEIKEGKVIQQNTYNNSFTPGDEEALKQCEEKLQETEIWSKFPELKGKSVHCRYQISLRPDGTTDSTTCTAYVNGCDWSQGPQRYHEEITNQEHPYIRIFKKALQTVPRWDVLYIRDKIREYENWIDGKRCDD
;
A
#
# COMPACT_ATOMS: atom_id res chain seq x y z
N LEU A 1 22.64 7.48 -33.44
CA LEU A 1 21.40 7.55 -32.64
C LEU A 1 21.70 8.41 -31.42
N LYS A 2 21.02 9.57 -31.27
CA LYS A 2 21.06 10.35 -30.03
C LYS A 2 20.24 9.57 -28.99
N GLU A 3 20.88 9.08 -27.92
CA GLU A 3 20.22 8.45 -26.78
C GLU A 3 19.49 9.53 -25.99
N GLU A 4 18.16 9.58 -26.10
CA GLU A 4 17.34 10.32 -25.18
C GLU A 4 17.13 9.45 -23.95
N TRP A 5 17.90 9.72 -22.91
CA TRP A 5 17.74 9.10 -21.60
C TRP A 5 16.48 9.62 -20.94
N ARG A 6 15.54 8.74 -20.68
CA ARG A 6 14.38 9.03 -19.81
C ARG A 6 14.46 8.20 -18.54
N ASN A 7 14.15 8.81 -17.42
CA ASN A 7 14.22 8.19 -16.09
C ASN A 7 13.27 6.99 -15.91
N ASP A 8 12.35 6.75 -16.82
CA ASP A 8 11.34 5.70 -16.81
C ASP A 8 11.71 4.45 -17.64
N CYS A 9 12.80 4.49 -18.41
CA CYS A 9 13.25 3.38 -19.25
C CYS A 9 14.75 3.09 -19.06
N PHE A 10 15.13 2.64 -17.87
CA PHE A 10 16.52 2.36 -17.50
C PHE A 10 17.25 1.37 -18.42
N ARG A 11 16.52 0.49 -19.09
CA ARG A 11 17.09 -0.52 -20.01
C ARG A 11 17.17 -0.06 -21.45
N GLY A 12 16.66 1.14 -21.77
CA GLY A 12 16.65 1.69 -23.12
C GLY A 12 15.69 1.00 -24.10
N TYR A 13 14.90 0.03 -23.65
CA TYR A 13 13.92 -0.65 -24.49
C TYR A 13 12.66 -1.07 -23.72
N THR A 14 11.55 -1.19 -24.43
CA THR A 14 10.27 -1.71 -23.93
C THR A 14 9.83 -2.89 -24.78
N GLY A 15 9.44 -3.99 -24.15
CA GLY A 15 8.98 -5.21 -24.81
C GLY A 15 7.47 -5.41 -24.64
N GLN A 16 6.79 -5.83 -25.70
CA GLN A 16 5.44 -6.37 -25.60
C GLN A 16 5.50 -7.89 -25.61
N TRP A 17 4.77 -8.47 -24.66
CA TRP A 17 4.83 -9.90 -24.40
C TRP A 17 3.43 -10.53 -24.44
N LYS A 18 3.37 -11.80 -24.83
CA LYS A 18 2.14 -12.61 -24.83
C LYS A 18 2.42 -13.94 -24.14
N ILE A 19 1.48 -14.38 -23.31
CA ILE A 19 1.43 -15.76 -22.83
C ILE A 19 0.32 -16.47 -23.62
N GLU A 20 0.67 -17.57 -24.25
CA GLU A 20 -0.25 -18.39 -25.02
C GLU A 20 0.16 -19.86 -24.91
N ASN A 21 -0.79 -20.74 -24.58
CA ASN A 21 -0.56 -22.19 -24.39
C ASN A 21 0.63 -22.45 -23.42
N ASP A 22 0.62 -21.74 -22.28
CA ASP A 22 1.65 -21.78 -21.23
C ASP A 22 3.08 -21.45 -21.69
N LYS A 23 3.20 -20.71 -22.80
CA LYS A 23 4.47 -20.21 -23.30
C LYS A 23 4.51 -18.69 -23.34
N LEU A 24 5.67 -18.15 -23.05
CA LEU A 24 5.95 -16.71 -23.16
C LEU A 24 6.52 -16.37 -24.53
N TYR A 25 5.95 -15.36 -25.17
CA TYR A 25 6.37 -14.86 -26.46
C TYR A 25 6.69 -13.38 -26.40
N LEU A 26 7.77 -12.96 -27.04
CA LEU A 26 8.02 -11.55 -27.36
C LEU A 26 7.31 -11.23 -28.67
N THR A 27 6.37 -10.27 -28.63
CA THR A 27 5.59 -9.85 -29.81
C THR A 27 6.15 -8.61 -30.47
N ASN A 28 6.61 -7.64 -29.67
CA ASN A 28 7.23 -6.42 -30.17
C ASN A 28 8.34 -5.95 -29.21
N LEU A 29 9.30 -5.22 -29.73
CA LEU A 29 10.34 -4.54 -29.00
C LEU A 29 10.44 -3.10 -29.51
N PHE A 30 10.55 -2.14 -28.60
CA PHE A 30 10.63 -0.72 -28.92
C PHE A 30 11.87 -0.12 -28.28
N HIS A 31 12.53 0.80 -28.96
CA HIS A 31 13.63 1.56 -28.38
C HIS A 31 13.08 2.72 -27.53
N GLY A 32 13.44 2.77 -26.26
CA GLY A 32 13.01 3.84 -25.33
C GLY A 32 11.50 4.03 -25.36
N THR A 33 11.07 5.22 -25.72
CA THR A 33 9.66 5.63 -25.84
C THR A 33 9.12 5.63 -27.28
N SER A 34 9.89 5.06 -28.23
CA SER A 34 9.45 4.94 -29.62
C SER A 34 8.14 4.15 -29.72
N THR A 35 7.26 4.60 -30.61
CA THR A 35 6.05 3.85 -30.97
C THR A 35 6.26 2.91 -32.16
N SER A 36 7.43 3.02 -32.82
CA SER A 36 7.79 2.15 -33.94
C SER A 36 8.52 0.92 -33.42
N PRO A 37 8.03 -0.30 -33.70
CA PRO A 37 8.69 -1.52 -33.26
C PRO A 37 10.02 -1.73 -33.97
N LEU A 38 10.98 -2.29 -33.26
CA LEU A 38 12.24 -2.74 -33.81
C LEU A 38 12.04 -4.03 -34.62
N PRO A 39 12.81 -4.26 -35.69
CA PRO A 39 12.72 -5.48 -36.51
C PRO A 39 13.26 -6.68 -35.73
N LEU A 40 12.37 -7.46 -35.09
CA LEU A 40 12.75 -8.63 -34.30
C LEU A 40 13.55 -9.65 -35.13
N ASP A 41 13.21 -9.83 -36.40
CA ASP A 41 13.89 -10.77 -37.29
C ASP A 41 15.39 -10.46 -37.40
N SER A 42 15.73 -9.18 -37.49
CA SER A 42 17.15 -8.73 -37.57
C SER A 42 17.87 -8.86 -36.23
N ILE A 43 17.15 -8.65 -35.10
CA ILE A 43 17.75 -8.70 -33.78
C ILE A 43 18.03 -10.13 -33.34
N PHE A 44 17.10 -11.04 -33.62
CA PHE A 44 17.16 -12.44 -33.16
C PHE A 44 17.65 -13.41 -34.24
N GLY A 45 17.90 -12.93 -35.48
CA GLY A 45 18.36 -13.78 -36.58
C GLY A 45 17.34 -14.82 -37.06
N ILE A 46 16.03 -14.57 -36.79
CA ILE A 46 14.95 -15.52 -37.03
C ILE A 46 13.98 -14.96 -38.05
N ILE A 47 14.11 -15.34 -39.31
CA ILE A 47 13.29 -14.83 -40.41
C ILE A 47 11.90 -15.46 -40.38
N GLY A 48 10.84 -14.62 -40.36
CA GLY A 48 9.44 -15.02 -40.57
C GLY A 48 8.78 -15.76 -39.42
N LYS A 49 9.38 -15.83 -38.23
CA LYS A 49 8.80 -16.44 -37.02
C LYS A 49 8.44 -15.39 -35.99
N GLN A 50 7.33 -14.73 -36.17
CA GLN A 50 6.74 -13.85 -35.16
C GLN A 50 5.41 -14.45 -34.68
N PRO A 51 5.11 -14.41 -33.35
CA PRO A 51 5.94 -13.93 -32.23
C PRO A 51 7.10 -14.88 -31.89
N ILE A 52 8.12 -14.38 -31.20
CA ILE A 52 9.31 -15.15 -30.82
C ILE A 52 9.09 -15.83 -29.46
N GLU A 53 9.18 -17.15 -29.40
CA GLU A 53 9.13 -17.89 -28.14
C GLU A 53 10.35 -17.52 -27.28
N ALA A 54 10.10 -17.05 -26.06
CA ALA A 54 11.13 -16.55 -25.15
C ALA A 54 11.79 -17.67 -24.34
N SER A 55 12.29 -18.73 -24.98
CA SER A 55 12.90 -19.88 -24.32
C SER A 55 14.15 -19.53 -23.49
N TRP A 56 14.75 -18.38 -23.72
CA TRP A 56 15.88 -17.85 -22.93
C TRP A 56 15.45 -17.25 -21.58
N PHE A 57 14.13 -16.98 -21.37
CA PHE A 57 13.65 -16.31 -20.18
C PHE A 57 13.26 -17.31 -19.07
N SER A 58 13.85 -17.12 -17.89
CA SER A 58 13.44 -17.77 -16.65
C SER A 58 13.35 -16.71 -15.56
N GLY A 59 12.23 -16.67 -14.82
CA GLY A 59 12.02 -15.65 -13.79
C GLY A 59 10.56 -15.51 -13.42
N LYS A 60 10.24 -14.44 -12.66
CA LYS A 60 8.88 -14.14 -12.23
C LYS A 60 8.35 -12.94 -13.00
N LEU A 61 7.10 -13.05 -13.47
CA LEU A 61 6.36 -11.96 -14.07
C LEU A 61 5.20 -11.56 -13.18
N HIS A 62 4.99 -10.26 -13.03
CA HIS A 62 3.83 -9.67 -12.41
C HIS A 62 3.02 -8.95 -13.48
N LEU A 63 1.84 -9.47 -13.77
CA LEU A 63 0.90 -8.92 -14.74
C LEU A 63 -0.26 -8.29 -14.00
N VAL A 64 -0.69 -7.12 -14.44
CA VAL A 64 -1.73 -6.34 -13.78
C VAL A 64 -2.88 -6.00 -14.72
N ARG A 65 -4.10 -5.94 -14.19
CA ARG A 65 -5.32 -5.59 -14.93
C ARG A 65 -6.32 -4.84 -14.06
N GLY A 66 -7.22 -4.10 -14.69
CA GLY A 66 -8.41 -3.53 -14.04
C GLY A 66 -8.18 -2.23 -13.29
N GLY A 67 -7.07 -1.54 -13.52
CA GLY A 67 -6.72 -0.28 -12.87
C GLY A 67 -6.16 -0.44 -11.47
N THR A 68 -5.61 0.65 -10.95
CA THR A 68 -4.97 0.74 -9.63
C THR A 68 -6.04 0.83 -8.54
N LEU A 69 -5.88 0.11 -7.45
CA LEU A 69 -6.66 0.25 -6.22
C LEU A 69 -5.96 1.18 -5.23
N ILE A 70 -4.64 1.05 -5.12
CA ILE A 70 -3.79 1.91 -4.30
C ILE A 70 -2.66 2.40 -5.20
N ASP A 71 -2.56 3.71 -5.30
CA ASP A 71 -1.45 4.41 -5.95
C ASP A 71 -0.36 4.66 -4.88
N SER A 72 0.82 4.16 -5.11
CA SER A 72 1.96 4.29 -4.21
C SER A 72 3.13 4.90 -4.98
N TYR A 73 3.68 6.01 -4.46
CA TYR A 73 4.83 6.70 -5.07
C TYR A 73 6.10 5.84 -5.21
N GLU A 74 6.13 4.62 -4.65
CA GLU A 74 7.31 3.76 -4.60
C GLU A 74 7.19 2.48 -5.46
N PHE A 75 6.52 2.51 -6.60
CA PHE A 75 6.33 1.32 -7.47
C PHE A 75 5.67 0.12 -6.77
N ARG A 76 4.86 0.38 -5.75
CA ARG A 76 4.16 -0.64 -4.97
C ARG A 76 2.65 -0.58 -5.18
N ASP A 77 2.25 -0.11 -6.36
CA ASP A 77 0.84 -0.02 -6.72
C ASP A 77 0.15 -1.37 -6.57
N ILE A 78 -1.07 -1.33 -6.08
CA ILE A 78 -1.92 -2.50 -5.97
C ILE A 78 -3.03 -2.37 -6.99
N TYR A 79 -3.17 -3.37 -7.82
CA TYR A 79 -4.13 -3.40 -8.92
C TYR A 79 -5.33 -4.28 -8.59
N LYS A 80 -6.49 -4.00 -9.22
CA LYS A 80 -7.72 -4.78 -9.03
C LYS A 80 -7.55 -6.25 -9.35
N LYS A 81 -6.71 -6.56 -10.34
CA LYS A 81 -6.33 -7.94 -10.65
C LYS A 81 -4.83 -8.05 -10.85
N GLU A 82 -4.22 -8.96 -10.12
CA GLU A 82 -2.80 -9.28 -10.21
C GLU A 82 -2.61 -10.74 -10.59
N ILE A 83 -1.68 -11.01 -11.49
CA ILE A 83 -1.33 -12.35 -11.92
C ILE A 83 0.18 -12.51 -11.78
N PHE A 84 0.61 -13.44 -10.97
CA PHE A 84 2.02 -13.78 -10.78
C PHE A 84 2.31 -15.08 -11.51
N CYS A 85 3.23 -15.02 -12.46
CA CYS A 85 3.66 -16.20 -13.22
C CYS A 85 5.12 -16.51 -12.89
N GLU A 86 5.42 -17.77 -12.64
CA GLU A 86 6.79 -18.29 -12.65
C GLU A 86 7.06 -18.92 -14.01
N ILE A 87 8.13 -18.46 -14.66
CA ILE A 87 8.52 -18.89 -16.00
C ILE A 87 9.85 -19.62 -15.89
N LYS A 88 9.94 -20.76 -16.54
CA LYS A 88 11.17 -21.52 -16.72
C LYS A 88 11.36 -21.83 -18.20
N GLU A 89 12.48 -21.38 -18.78
CA GLU A 89 12.81 -21.57 -20.20
C GLU A 89 11.64 -21.22 -21.12
N GLY A 90 11.01 -20.06 -20.88
CA GLY A 90 9.87 -19.57 -21.65
C GLY A 90 8.53 -20.24 -21.35
N LYS A 91 8.46 -21.21 -20.43
CA LYS A 91 7.23 -21.92 -20.07
C LYS A 91 6.70 -21.46 -18.73
N VAL A 92 5.39 -21.23 -18.63
CA VAL A 92 4.70 -20.97 -17.37
C VAL A 92 4.64 -22.27 -16.57
N ILE A 93 5.34 -22.31 -15.44
CA ILE A 93 5.34 -23.48 -14.55
C ILE A 93 4.42 -23.30 -13.34
N GLN A 94 4.11 -22.05 -13.00
CA GLN A 94 3.15 -21.72 -11.96
C GLN A 94 2.46 -20.39 -12.28
N GLN A 95 1.16 -20.30 -11.98
CA GLN A 95 0.41 -19.06 -12.09
C GLN A 95 -0.53 -18.91 -10.90
N ASN A 96 -0.48 -17.75 -10.24
CA ASN A 96 -1.41 -17.34 -9.19
C ASN A 96 -2.15 -16.09 -9.64
N THR A 97 -3.47 -16.10 -9.52
CA THR A 97 -4.32 -14.95 -9.88
C THR A 97 -5.03 -14.46 -8.63
N TYR A 98 -4.94 -13.16 -8.37
CA TYR A 98 -5.59 -12.49 -7.25
C TYR A 98 -6.55 -11.42 -7.76
N ASN A 99 -7.73 -11.39 -7.16
CA ASN A 99 -8.71 -10.32 -7.37
C ASN A 99 -8.73 -9.48 -6.08
N ASN A 100 -8.15 -8.30 -6.18
CA ASN A 100 -8.08 -7.37 -5.06
C ASN A 100 -9.31 -6.47 -5.07
N SER A 101 -9.74 -6.05 -3.88
CA SER A 101 -10.89 -5.16 -3.73
C SER A 101 -10.71 -4.19 -2.58
N PHE A 102 -11.38 -3.06 -2.69
CA PHE A 102 -11.53 -2.07 -1.65
C PHE A 102 -13.02 -1.90 -1.37
N THR A 103 -13.40 -1.96 -0.10
CA THR A 103 -14.74 -1.66 0.38
C THR A 103 -14.62 -0.49 1.34
N PRO A 104 -15.27 0.67 1.06
CA PRO A 104 -15.19 1.82 1.93
C PRO A 104 -15.91 1.56 3.25
N GLY A 105 -15.33 2.07 4.32
CA GLY A 105 -15.90 2.10 5.66
C GLY A 105 -16.84 3.27 5.88
N ASP A 106 -16.99 3.65 7.15
CA ASP A 106 -17.81 4.77 7.58
C ASP A 106 -16.90 5.98 7.93
N GLU A 107 -16.59 6.77 6.90
CA GLU A 107 -15.70 7.94 7.01
C GLU A 107 -16.27 8.98 7.98
N GLU A 108 -17.59 9.18 7.99
CA GLU A 108 -18.23 10.14 8.89
C GLU A 108 -18.12 9.72 10.35
N ALA A 109 -18.31 8.42 10.65
CA ALA A 109 -18.12 7.91 12.00
C ALA A 109 -16.66 8.00 12.46
N LEU A 110 -15.70 7.81 11.54
CA LEU A 110 -14.28 8.01 11.86
C LEU A 110 -13.98 9.46 12.20
N LYS A 111 -14.48 10.41 11.40
CA LYS A 111 -14.33 11.84 11.66
C LYS A 111 -14.93 12.24 13.01
N GLN A 112 -16.13 11.78 13.33
CA GLN A 112 -16.77 12.04 14.64
C GLN A 112 -15.95 11.43 15.80
N CYS A 113 -15.34 10.26 15.59
CA CYS A 113 -14.41 9.66 16.54
C CYS A 113 -13.18 10.56 16.79
N GLU A 114 -12.59 11.11 15.72
CA GLU A 114 -11.45 12.03 15.81
C GLU A 114 -11.82 13.34 16.52
N GLU A 115 -12.91 13.96 16.14
CA GLU A 115 -13.41 15.19 16.77
C GLU A 115 -13.64 14.98 18.27
N LYS A 116 -14.28 13.88 18.64
CA LYS A 116 -14.54 13.53 20.05
C LYS A 116 -13.25 13.35 20.86
N LEU A 117 -12.24 12.70 20.28
CA LEU A 117 -10.95 12.49 20.96
C LEU A 117 -10.19 13.82 21.23
N GLN A 118 -10.50 14.87 20.49
CA GLN A 118 -9.90 16.20 20.67
C GLN A 118 -10.65 17.06 21.70
N GLU A 119 -11.79 16.62 22.23
CA GLU A 119 -12.53 17.34 23.27
C GLU A 119 -11.68 17.48 24.55
N THR A 120 -11.48 18.71 25.00
CA THR A 120 -10.68 19.02 26.19
C THR A 120 -11.19 18.30 27.43
N GLU A 121 -12.52 18.10 27.55
CA GLU A 121 -13.15 17.45 28.69
C GLU A 121 -12.66 16.02 28.92
N ILE A 122 -12.35 15.28 27.86
CA ILE A 122 -11.82 13.90 27.95
C ILE A 122 -10.47 13.89 28.67
N TRP A 123 -9.65 14.89 28.42
CA TRP A 123 -8.25 14.95 28.89
C TRP A 123 -8.09 15.77 30.17
N SER A 124 -9.09 16.57 30.59
CA SER A 124 -9.03 17.45 31.77
C SER A 124 -8.79 16.69 33.08
N LYS A 125 -9.13 15.39 33.12
CA LYS A 125 -8.90 14.51 34.28
C LYS A 125 -7.44 14.03 34.43
N PHE A 126 -6.56 14.42 33.52
CA PHE A 126 -5.14 14.06 33.52
C PHE A 126 -4.29 15.33 33.64
N PRO A 127 -4.09 15.87 34.85
CA PRO A 127 -3.36 17.12 35.05
C PRO A 127 -1.87 17.02 34.62
N GLU A 128 -1.31 15.81 34.57
CA GLU A 128 0.04 15.54 34.09
C GLU A 128 0.22 15.79 32.59
N LEU A 129 -0.87 15.93 31.84
CA LEU A 129 -0.87 16.28 30.41
C LEU A 129 -0.91 17.79 30.15
N LYS A 130 -0.82 18.64 31.17
CA LYS A 130 -0.72 20.09 30.97
C LYS A 130 0.54 20.42 30.16
N GLY A 131 0.39 21.19 29.07
CA GLY A 131 1.49 21.52 28.15
C GLY A 131 2.01 20.33 27.34
N LYS A 132 1.21 19.29 27.19
CA LYS A 132 1.54 18.10 26.37
C LYS A 132 0.42 17.76 25.40
N SER A 133 0.80 17.14 24.29
CA SER A 133 -0.11 16.50 23.34
C SER A 133 -0.08 14.99 23.50
N VAL A 134 -1.16 14.34 23.08
CA VAL A 134 -1.27 12.86 23.08
C VAL A 134 -1.76 12.41 21.72
N HIS A 135 -1.01 11.52 21.10
CA HIS A 135 -1.34 10.89 19.81
C HIS A 135 -1.39 9.38 19.98
N CYS A 136 -2.11 8.69 19.12
CA CYS A 136 -2.14 7.24 19.13
C CYS A 136 -1.89 6.69 17.74
N ARG A 137 -0.94 5.77 17.64
CA ARG A 137 -0.83 4.84 16.53
C ARG A 137 -1.69 3.63 16.85
N TYR A 138 -2.63 3.33 15.97
CA TYR A 138 -3.52 2.19 16.16
C TYR A 138 -3.46 1.23 14.98
N GLN A 139 -3.69 -0.04 15.29
CA GLN A 139 -3.77 -1.13 14.34
C GLN A 139 -5.05 -1.90 14.61
N ILE A 140 -5.84 -2.10 13.56
CA ILE A 140 -7.13 -2.79 13.64
C ILE A 140 -7.09 -4.00 12.73
N SER A 141 -7.33 -5.16 13.32
CA SER A 141 -7.65 -6.36 12.56
C SER A 141 -9.14 -6.36 12.25
N LEU A 142 -9.46 -6.58 10.99
CA LEU A 142 -10.82 -6.44 10.45
C LEU A 142 -11.41 -7.78 10.06
N ARG A 143 -12.72 -7.91 10.21
CA ARG A 143 -13.52 -8.95 9.57
C ARG A 143 -13.85 -8.56 8.13
N PRO A 144 -14.26 -9.51 7.29
CA PRO A 144 -14.61 -9.24 5.89
C PRO A 144 -15.70 -8.18 5.68
N ASP A 145 -16.57 -8.01 6.66
CA ASP A 145 -17.65 -7.01 6.64
C ASP A 145 -17.22 -5.61 7.08
N GLY A 146 -15.94 -5.43 7.42
CA GLY A 146 -15.37 -4.17 7.89
C GLY A 146 -15.54 -3.91 9.38
N THR A 147 -16.14 -4.83 10.13
CA THR A 147 -16.21 -4.71 11.59
C THR A 147 -14.87 -5.05 12.23
N THR A 148 -14.61 -4.44 13.39
CA THR A 148 -13.38 -4.66 14.16
C THR A 148 -13.37 -6.07 14.77
N ASP A 149 -12.27 -6.79 14.56
CA ASP A 149 -11.98 -8.03 15.28
C ASP A 149 -11.14 -7.76 16.53
N SER A 150 -10.02 -7.06 16.35
CA SER A 150 -9.19 -6.62 17.48
C SER A 150 -8.58 -5.25 17.20
N THR A 151 -8.20 -4.54 18.28
CA THR A 151 -7.55 -3.23 18.21
C THR A 151 -6.36 -3.20 19.14
N THR A 152 -5.20 -2.84 18.62
CA THR A 152 -4.01 -2.50 19.41
C THR A 152 -3.68 -1.02 19.25
N CYS A 153 -3.22 -0.40 20.33
CA CYS A 153 -2.89 1.01 20.38
C CYS A 153 -1.52 1.21 21.01
N THR A 154 -0.79 2.20 20.51
CA THR A 154 0.40 2.74 21.14
C THR A 154 0.20 4.24 21.28
N ALA A 155 0.19 4.76 22.49
CA ALA A 155 0.04 6.19 22.72
C ALA A 155 1.43 6.86 22.85
N TYR A 156 1.52 8.07 22.35
CA TYR A 156 2.72 8.90 22.39
C TYR A 156 2.38 10.23 23.04
N VAL A 157 3.14 10.59 24.06
CA VAL A 157 2.99 11.84 24.79
C VAL A 157 4.15 12.76 24.47
N ASN A 158 3.87 13.93 23.93
CA ASN A 158 4.88 14.91 23.51
C ASN A 158 4.72 16.22 24.28
N GLY A 159 5.82 16.88 24.63
CA GLY A 159 5.80 18.27 25.11
C GLY A 159 5.41 19.23 23.99
N CYS A 160 4.76 20.33 24.35
CA CYS A 160 4.34 21.38 23.41
C CYS A 160 5.34 22.52 23.27
N ASP A 161 6.53 22.42 23.87
CA ASP A 161 7.57 23.41 23.74
C ASP A 161 8.42 23.17 22.48
N TRP A 162 8.10 23.87 21.41
CA TRP A 162 8.79 23.79 20.11
C TRP A 162 10.12 24.59 20.09
N SER A 163 10.45 25.34 21.14
CA SER A 163 11.69 26.15 21.19
C SER A 163 12.97 25.29 21.17
N GLN A 164 12.85 24.02 21.52
CA GLN A 164 13.93 23.05 21.57
C GLN A 164 14.15 22.27 20.24
N GLY A 165 13.45 22.66 19.18
CA GLY A 165 13.45 21.94 17.88
C GLY A 165 12.43 20.81 17.83
N PRO A 166 12.41 19.99 16.74
CA PRO A 166 11.48 18.89 16.59
C PRO A 166 11.72 17.87 17.70
N GLN A 167 10.86 17.89 18.70
CA GLN A 167 10.99 17.02 19.86
C GLN A 167 10.68 15.58 19.43
N ARG A 168 11.58 14.67 19.79
CA ARG A 168 11.26 13.25 19.76
C ARG A 168 10.18 12.98 20.79
N TYR A 169 9.36 11.97 20.54
CA TYR A 169 8.38 11.50 21.50
C TYR A 169 9.02 11.41 22.90
N HIS A 170 8.40 12.05 23.88
CA HIS A 170 8.91 12.03 25.25
C HIS A 170 8.60 10.71 25.94
N GLU A 171 7.43 10.13 25.61
CA GLU A 171 6.98 8.89 26.24
C GLU A 171 6.18 8.06 25.25
N GLU A 172 6.54 6.79 25.11
CA GLU A 172 5.79 5.79 24.35
C GLU A 172 5.11 4.81 25.33
N ILE A 173 3.80 4.66 25.20
CA ILE A 173 2.96 3.86 26.08
C ILE A 173 2.37 2.71 25.27
N THR A 174 2.77 1.48 25.56
CA THR A 174 2.33 0.26 24.88
C THR A 174 1.40 -0.60 25.74
N ASN A 175 1.33 -0.33 27.06
CA ASN A 175 0.44 -1.06 27.96
C ASN A 175 -1.02 -0.82 27.59
N GLN A 176 -1.69 -1.86 27.09
CA GLN A 176 -3.06 -1.80 26.57
C GLN A 176 -4.12 -1.43 27.62
N GLU A 177 -3.80 -1.54 28.90
CA GLU A 177 -4.66 -1.16 30.02
C GLU A 177 -4.40 0.27 30.52
N HIS A 178 -3.43 0.97 29.93
CA HIS A 178 -3.14 2.36 30.29
C HIS A 178 -4.36 3.26 30.02
N PRO A 179 -4.70 4.21 30.91
CA PRO A 179 -5.88 5.06 30.77
C PRO A 179 -6.00 5.77 29.43
N TYR A 180 -4.88 6.28 28.86
CA TYR A 180 -4.89 6.95 27.57
C TYR A 180 -5.24 5.98 26.44
N ILE A 181 -4.64 4.79 26.41
CA ILE A 181 -4.92 3.76 25.42
C ILE A 181 -6.39 3.30 25.50
N ARG A 182 -6.93 3.16 26.70
CA ARG A 182 -8.35 2.79 26.88
C ARG A 182 -9.30 3.85 26.31
N ILE A 183 -8.95 5.14 26.39
CA ILE A 183 -9.72 6.22 25.78
C ILE A 183 -9.74 6.04 24.26
N PHE A 184 -8.56 5.89 23.63
CA PHE A 184 -8.47 5.68 22.20
C PHE A 184 -9.23 4.44 21.75
N LYS A 185 -9.03 3.30 22.40
CA LYS A 185 -9.75 2.05 22.06
C LYS A 185 -11.26 2.22 22.14
N LYS A 186 -11.78 2.87 23.22
CA LYS A 186 -13.20 3.11 23.37
C LYS A 186 -13.76 4.00 22.28
N ALA A 187 -13.01 5.01 21.86
CA ALA A 187 -13.41 5.90 20.77
C ALA A 187 -13.40 5.14 19.42
N LEU A 188 -12.33 4.42 19.11
CA LEU A 188 -12.21 3.64 17.87
C LEU A 188 -13.29 2.56 17.75
N GLN A 189 -13.78 2.01 18.86
CA GLN A 189 -14.90 1.05 18.88
C GLN A 189 -16.25 1.68 18.46
N THR A 190 -16.37 3.01 18.43
CA THR A 190 -17.59 3.68 17.94
C THR A 190 -17.69 3.70 16.42
N VAL A 191 -16.61 3.42 15.70
CA VAL A 191 -16.61 3.32 14.25
C VAL A 191 -17.20 1.96 13.84
N PRO A 192 -18.39 1.94 13.20
CA PRO A 192 -19.11 0.67 12.97
C PRO A 192 -18.46 -0.16 11.87
N ARG A 193 -17.87 0.47 10.87
CA ARG A 193 -17.18 -0.19 9.76
C ARG A 193 -15.97 0.60 9.32
N TRP A 194 -14.89 -0.10 9.07
CA TRP A 194 -13.63 0.41 8.57
C TRP A 194 -13.45 0.08 7.09
N ASP A 195 -12.56 0.81 6.42
CA ASP A 195 -12.11 0.48 5.08
C ASP A 195 -11.53 -0.92 5.04
N VAL A 196 -12.07 -1.79 4.18
CA VAL A 196 -11.53 -3.13 3.98
C VAL A 196 -10.76 -3.20 2.68
N LEU A 197 -9.48 -3.44 2.79
CA LEU A 197 -8.59 -3.69 1.66
C LEU A 197 -8.25 -5.18 1.61
N TYR A 198 -8.83 -5.88 0.64
CA TYR A 198 -8.59 -7.29 0.40
C TYR A 198 -7.54 -7.44 -0.69
N ILE A 199 -6.35 -7.94 -0.32
CA ILE A 199 -5.19 -8.05 -1.21
C ILE A 199 -4.63 -9.46 -1.15
N ARG A 200 -4.53 -10.12 -2.32
CA ARG A 200 -3.90 -11.43 -2.46
C ARG A 200 -4.44 -12.43 -1.44
N ASP A 201 -5.78 -12.53 -1.40
CA ASP A 201 -6.56 -13.42 -0.53
C ASP A 201 -6.45 -13.13 0.98
N LYS A 202 -6.02 -11.90 1.34
CA LYS A 202 -5.91 -11.47 2.73
C LYS A 202 -6.51 -10.10 2.94
N ILE A 203 -7.16 -9.91 4.06
CA ILE A 203 -7.54 -8.59 4.55
C ILE A 203 -6.27 -7.94 5.09
N ARG A 204 -5.98 -6.73 4.61
CA ARG A 204 -4.89 -5.92 5.14
C ARG A 204 -5.33 -5.29 6.46
N GLU A 205 -4.49 -5.40 7.48
CA GLU A 205 -4.71 -4.68 8.73
C GLU A 205 -4.73 -3.18 8.47
N TYR A 206 -5.66 -2.50 9.11
CA TYR A 206 -5.77 -1.05 9.05
C TYR A 206 -4.84 -0.45 10.11
N GLU A 207 -3.90 0.35 9.69
CA GLU A 207 -2.95 1.04 10.57
C GLU A 207 -2.96 2.53 10.25
N ASN A 208 -3.14 3.36 11.28
CA ASN A 208 -3.11 4.80 11.13
C ASN A 208 -2.78 5.50 12.46
N TRP A 209 -2.71 6.82 12.41
CA TRP A 209 -2.54 7.70 13.54
C TRP A 209 -3.83 8.45 13.83
N ILE A 210 -4.09 8.74 15.09
CA ILE A 210 -5.21 9.58 15.52
C ILE A 210 -4.74 10.52 16.63
N ASP A 211 -5.13 11.77 16.51
CA ASP A 211 -4.85 12.79 17.50
C ASP A 211 -5.86 12.70 18.65
N GLY A 212 -5.33 12.73 19.86
CA GLY A 212 -6.13 12.95 21.07
C GLY A 212 -6.01 14.39 21.52
N LYS A 213 -5.38 14.62 22.68
CA LYS A 213 -5.11 15.96 23.19
C LYS A 213 -4.11 16.68 22.28
N ARG A 214 -4.49 17.86 21.81
CA ARG A 214 -3.57 18.81 21.17
C ARG A 214 -2.87 19.68 22.19
N CYS A 215 -1.78 20.31 21.78
CA CYS A 215 -1.17 21.36 22.58
C CYS A 215 -2.16 22.51 22.75
N ASP A 216 -2.33 22.97 23.98
CA ASP A 216 -3.09 24.18 24.25
C ASP A 216 -2.27 25.35 23.69
N ASP A 217 -2.88 26.23 22.90
CA ASP A 217 -2.30 27.48 22.41
C ASP A 217 -2.02 28.46 23.57
#